data_935feb1f02f6fa6486d6d2725a56e5e6
#
_entry.id   935feb1f02f6fa6486d6d2725a56e5e6
#
_cell.length_a   1.000
_cell.length_b   1.000
_cell.length_c   1.000
_cell.angle_alpha   90.00
_cell.angle_beta   90.00
_cell.angle_gamma   90.00
#
_symmetry.space_group_name_H-M   'P 1'
#
loop_
_entity.id
_entity.type
_entity.pdbx_description
1 polymer ?
#
loop_
_entity_poly.entity_id
_entity_poly.type
_entity_poly.pdbx_seq_one_letter_code
_entity_poly.pdbx_strand_id
1 'polypeptide(L)'
;MKTPLNKQTQSGFTLVELLVVVVIIAILATIGFSVGLGALQKAKKVTAQAAATNVANAVEQFYSEYSALPIPGTVPPDEDNGDSPYVTNSANGIKLLEILSGMEDETDDIQNDRKLRFLGVKESDKGNRDGIVYNDTGDAILGLYDPWGEP
;
A
#
# COMPACT_ATOMS: atom_id res chain seq x y z
N MET A 1 12.65 75.29 12.97
CA MET A 1 12.96 74.12 13.77
C MET A 1 13.12 72.93 12.83
N LYS A 2 14.34 72.41 12.55
CA LYS A 2 14.57 71.27 11.66
C LYS A 2 14.80 70.05 12.55
N THR A 3 13.91 69.08 12.50
CA THR A 3 14.01 67.78 13.20
C THR A 3 15.12 66.94 12.53
N PRO A 4 16.10 66.37 13.27
CA PRO A 4 17.12 65.52 12.67
C PRO A 4 16.49 64.16 12.29
N LEU A 5 16.68 63.75 11.04
CA LEU A 5 16.34 62.40 10.56
C LEU A 5 17.31 61.39 11.20
N ASN A 6 16.76 60.52 12.00
CA ASN A 6 17.48 59.40 12.60
C ASN A 6 17.87 58.38 11.50
N LYS A 7 19.13 58.34 11.09
CA LYS A 7 19.68 57.31 10.20
C LYS A 7 19.77 56.01 10.96
N GLN A 8 18.80 55.12 10.74
CA GLN A 8 18.92 53.72 11.14
C GLN A 8 20.07 53.09 10.35
N THR A 9 21.12 52.68 11.05
CA THR A 9 22.19 51.86 10.49
C THR A 9 21.64 50.46 10.23
N GLN A 10 21.40 50.13 8.96
CA GLN A 10 21.09 48.74 8.55
C GLN A 10 22.40 47.95 8.66
N SER A 11 22.48 47.02 9.62
CA SER A 11 23.55 46.03 9.69
C SER A 11 23.38 45.05 8.52
N GLY A 12 24.30 45.05 7.57
CA GLY A 12 24.37 44.07 6.49
C GLY A 12 24.88 42.72 7.01
N PHE A 13 24.37 41.65 6.45
CA PHE A 13 24.82 40.30 6.73
C PHE A 13 26.27 40.10 6.30
N THR A 14 27.09 39.48 7.13
CA THR A 14 28.50 39.23 6.78
C THR A 14 28.60 37.95 5.92
N LEU A 15 29.58 37.90 5.03
CA LEU A 15 29.84 36.74 4.18
C LEU A 15 30.14 35.50 5.03
N VAL A 16 30.76 35.65 6.19
CA VAL A 16 31.05 34.56 7.13
C VAL A 16 29.80 34.01 7.78
N GLU A 17 28.83 34.83 8.16
CA GLU A 17 27.55 34.38 8.71
C GLU A 17 26.77 33.53 7.69
N LEU A 18 26.75 33.96 6.41
CA LEU A 18 26.13 33.20 5.35
C LEU A 18 26.83 31.84 5.15
N LEU A 19 28.16 31.83 5.14
CA LEU A 19 28.96 30.63 4.96
C LEU A 19 28.70 29.60 6.07
N VAL A 20 28.68 30.04 7.33
CA VAL A 20 28.40 29.16 8.48
C VAL A 20 27.01 28.55 8.39
N VAL A 21 26.00 29.32 8.02
CA VAL A 21 24.62 28.83 7.86
C VAL A 21 24.54 27.76 6.77
N VAL A 22 25.17 28.00 5.61
CA VAL A 22 25.17 27.03 4.51
C VAL A 22 25.85 25.71 4.91
N VAL A 23 26.98 25.80 5.63
CA VAL A 23 27.68 24.58 6.14
C VAL A 23 26.81 23.79 7.10
N ILE A 24 26.12 24.44 8.03
CA ILE A 24 25.22 23.76 8.97
C ILE A 24 24.06 23.09 8.24
N ILE A 25 23.44 23.79 7.29
CA ILE A 25 22.35 23.22 6.49
C ILE A 25 22.84 22.01 5.68
N ALA A 26 24.03 22.07 5.08
CA ALA A 26 24.61 20.97 4.32
C ALA A 26 24.83 19.72 5.19
N ILE A 27 25.34 19.90 6.42
CA ILE A 27 25.53 18.80 7.37
C ILE A 27 24.18 18.19 7.78
N LEU A 28 23.20 19.01 8.13
CA LEU A 28 21.87 18.55 8.55
C LEU A 28 21.15 17.84 7.40
N ALA A 29 21.24 18.35 6.17
CA ALA A 29 20.66 17.75 4.99
C ALA A 29 21.22 16.35 4.70
N THR A 30 22.52 16.15 4.87
CA THR A 30 23.18 14.85 4.65
C THR A 30 22.68 13.79 5.62
N ILE A 31 22.54 14.14 6.90
CA ILE A 31 22.04 13.23 7.94
C ILE A 31 20.55 12.94 7.70
N GLY A 32 19.74 13.96 7.41
CA GLY A 32 18.30 13.82 7.19
C GLY A 32 17.96 12.93 5.99
N PHE A 33 18.72 13.02 4.91
CA PHE A 33 18.51 12.24 3.70
C PHE A 33 18.75 10.74 3.92
N SER A 34 19.80 10.37 4.63
CA SER A 34 20.15 8.98 4.96
C SER A 34 19.07 8.28 5.81
N VAL A 35 18.57 8.97 6.84
CA VAL A 35 17.52 8.43 7.74
C VAL A 35 16.18 8.31 7.01
N GLY A 36 15.85 9.28 6.14
CA GLY A 36 14.59 9.32 5.40
C GLY A 36 14.38 8.11 4.49
N LEU A 37 15.40 7.66 3.78
CA LEU A 37 15.32 6.49 2.90
C LEU A 37 15.05 5.20 3.68
N GLY A 38 15.70 5.02 4.83
CA GLY A 38 15.47 3.87 5.71
C GLY A 38 14.05 3.82 6.29
N ALA A 39 13.50 4.97 6.66
CA ALA A 39 12.14 5.09 7.15
C ALA A 39 11.11 4.74 6.07
N LEU A 40 11.33 5.18 4.83
CA LEU A 40 10.46 4.88 3.70
C LEU A 40 10.41 3.36 3.40
N GLN A 41 11.55 2.67 3.43
CA GLN A 41 11.59 1.22 3.22
C GLN A 41 10.87 0.46 4.34
N LYS A 42 11.03 0.91 5.59
CA LYS A 42 10.27 0.34 6.72
C LYS A 42 8.76 0.55 6.56
N ALA A 43 8.34 1.75 6.15
CA ALA A 43 6.93 2.06 5.91
C ALA A 43 6.33 1.14 4.83
N LYS A 44 7.01 0.95 3.70
CA LYS A 44 6.60 0.01 2.66
C LYS A 44 6.44 -1.42 3.18
N LYS A 45 7.40 -1.90 3.97
CA LYS A 45 7.32 -3.24 4.57
C LYS A 45 6.11 -3.38 5.49
N VAL A 46 5.83 -2.39 6.32
CA VAL A 46 4.65 -2.40 7.20
C VAL A 46 3.35 -2.42 6.38
N THR A 47 3.29 -1.66 5.28
CA THR A 47 2.12 -1.66 4.40
C THR A 47 1.90 -3.02 3.75
N ALA A 48 2.95 -3.69 3.26
CA ALA A 48 2.85 -5.03 2.69
C ALA A 48 2.39 -6.06 3.75
N GLN A 49 2.94 -5.99 4.96
CA GLN A 49 2.52 -6.85 6.07
C GLN A 49 1.05 -6.61 6.46
N ALA A 50 0.59 -5.36 6.46
CA ALA A 50 -0.80 -5.03 6.73
C ALA A 50 -1.73 -5.60 5.65
N ALA A 51 -1.35 -5.52 4.37
CA ALA A 51 -2.13 -6.11 3.28
C ALA A 51 -2.23 -7.64 3.42
N ALA A 52 -1.13 -8.34 3.69
CA ALA A 52 -1.13 -9.78 3.92
C ALA A 52 -2.01 -10.17 5.13
N THR A 53 -1.92 -9.42 6.23
CA THR A 53 -2.75 -9.64 7.42
C THR A 53 -4.25 -9.41 7.11
N ASN A 54 -4.57 -8.40 6.31
CA ASN A 54 -5.95 -8.15 5.88
C ASN A 54 -6.51 -9.31 5.06
N VAL A 55 -5.73 -9.88 4.14
CA VAL A 55 -6.15 -11.07 3.38
C VAL A 55 -6.40 -12.26 4.30
N ALA A 56 -5.48 -12.55 5.22
CA ALA A 56 -5.64 -13.62 6.20
C ALA A 56 -6.90 -13.44 7.05
N ASN A 57 -7.12 -12.24 7.59
CA ASN A 57 -8.31 -11.92 8.36
C ASN A 57 -9.60 -12.02 7.52
N ALA A 58 -9.55 -11.66 6.24
CA ALA A 58 -10.69 -11.79 5.34
C ALA A 58 -11.09 -13.26 5.11
N VAL A 59 -10.10 -14.14 4.97
CA VAL A 59 -10.33 -15.60 4.88
C VAL A 59 -10.95 -16.14 6.17
N GLU A 60 -10.45 -15.73 7.34
CA GLU A 60 -11.02 -16.16 8.63
C GLU A 60 -12.46 -15.65 8.82
N GLN A 61 -12.75 -14.40 8.44
CA GLN A 61 -14.11 -13.85 8.49
C GLN A 61 -15.04 -14.57 7.53
N PHE A 62 -14.58 -14.89 6.31
CA PHE A 62 -15.33 -15.68 5.35
C PHE A 62 -15.65 -17.06 5.93
N TYR A 63 -14.66 -17.74 6.51
CA TYR A 63 -14.85 -19.03 7.16
C TYR A 63 -15.85 -18.95 8.33
N SER A 64 -15.80 -17.90 9.11
CA SER A 64 -16.74 -17.68 10.21
C SER A 64 -18.18 -17.50 9.74
N GLU A 65 -18.38 -16.86 8.58
CA GLU A 65 -19.73 -16.61 8.03
C GLU A 65 -20.29 -17.82 7.28
N TYR A 66 -19.46 -18.48 6.47
CA TYR A 66 -19.91 -19.55 5.57
C TYR A 66 -19.57 -20.98 6.06
N SER A 67 -18.78 -21.10 7.12
CA SER A 67 -18.23 -22.37 7.65
C SER A 67 -17.49 -23.19 6.59
N ALA A 68 -16.98 -22.51 5.55
CA ALA A 68 -16.20 -23.07 4.45
C ALA A 68 -15.04 -22.12 4.10
N LEU A 69 -13.95 -22.67 3.57
CA LEU A 69 -12.86 -21.83 3.06
C LEU A 69 -13.21 -21.31 1.66
N PRO A 70 -12.77 -20.08 1.29
CA PRO A 70 -12.92 -19.61 -0.07
C PRO A 70 -11.98 -20.40 -0.98
N ILE A 71 -12.53 -21.13 -1.95
CA ILE A 71 -11.77 -21.99 -2.86
C ILE A 71 -11.75 -21.34 -4.26
N PRO A 72 -10.65 -20.73 -4.71
CA PRO A 72 -10.54 -20.18 -6.05
C PRO A 72 -10.36 -21.32 -7.08
N GLY A 73 -11.45 -21.70 -7.74
CA GLY A 73 -11.43 -22.71 -8.81
C GLY A 73 -11.38 -24.17 -8.33
N THR A 74 -11.30 -25.09 -9.30
CA THR A 74 -11.28 -26.54 -9.09
C THR A 74 -9.87 -27.08 -8.89
N VAL A 75 -9.06 -26.45 -8.05
CA VAL A 75 -7.77 -27.07 -7.67
C VAL A 75 -8.07 -28.03 -6.53
N PRO A 76 -7.99 -29.35 -6.76
CA PRO A 76 -8.01 -30.28 -5.65
C PRO A 76 -6.84 -29.90 -4.73
N PRO A 77 -7.02 -29.92 -3.40
CA PRO A 77 -5.87 -29.84 -2.52
C PRO A 77 -4.89 -30.96 -2.94
N ASP A 78 -3.72 -30.55 -3.38
CA ASP A 78 -2.66 -31.50 -3.68
C ASP A 78 -2.19 -32.04 -2.32
N GLU A 79 -2.70 -33.20 -1.96
CA GLU A 79 -2.44 -33.86 -0.66
C GLU A 79 -0.92 -34.13 -0.45
N ASP A 80 -0.13 -34.11 -1.54
CA ASP A 80 1.30 -34.45 -1.51
C ASP A 80 2.24 -33.23 -1.46
N ASN A 81 1.80 -32.00 -1.72
CA ASN A 81 2.69 -30.86 -1.94
C ASN A 81 2.63 -29.72 -0.91
N GLY A 82 1.87 -29.87 0.17
CA GLY A 82 1.75 -28.79 1.16
C GLY A 82 1.01 -27.56 0.63
N ASP A 83 1.35 -26.37 1.13
CA ASP A 83 0.69 -25.12 0.76
C ASP A 83 0.93 -24.75 -0.71
N SER A 84 -0.16 -24.54 -1.47
CA SER A 84 -0.09 -24.04 -2.83
C SER A 84 -0.15 -22.50 -2.82
N PRO A 85 0.90 -21.79 -3.27
CA PRO A 85 0.88 -20.33 -3.30
C PRO A 85 -0.06 -19.84 -4.41
N TYR A 86 -0.95 -18.92 -4.07
CA TYR A 86 -1.76 -18.18 -5.04
C TYR A 86 -1.12 -16.82 -5.33
N VAL A 87 -0.62 -16.65 -6.55
CA VAL A 87 -0.16 -15.33 -7.01
C VAL A 87 -1.39 -14.46 -7.26
N THR A 88 -1.45 -13.29 -6.63
CA THR A 88 -2.67 -12.47 -6.54
C THR A 88 -3.16 -11.90 -7.87
N ASN A 89 -2.33 -11.90 -8.92
CA ASN A 89 -2.71 -11.53 -10.30
C ASN A 89 -2.90 -12.75 -11.22
N SER A 90 -2.82 -13.98 -10.70
CA SER A 90 -3.21 -15.18 -11.42
C SER A 90 -4.72 -15.36 -11.43
N ALA A 91 -5.25 -16.21 -12.33
CA ALA A 91 -6.68 -16.48 -12.40
C ALA A 91 -7.26 -16.93 -11.03
N ASN A 92 -6.57 -17.84 -10.33
CA ASN A 92 -6.99 -18.30 -9.00
C ASN A 92 -6.84 -17.21 -7.92
N GLY A 93 -5.76 -16.41 -7.98
CA GLY A 93 -5.56 -15.32 -7.05
C GLY A 93 -6.62 -14.22 -7.21
N ILE A 94 -6.94 -13.84 -8.44
CA ILE A 94 -8.01 -12.89 -8.74
C ILE A 94 -9.36 -13.44 -8.24
N LYS A 95 -9.66 -14.70 -8.51
CA LYS A 95 -10.91 -15.33 -8.05
C LYS A 95 -11.02 -15.32 -6.52
N LEU A 96 -9.94 -15.60 -5.81
CA LEU A 96 -9.91 -15.48 -4.35
C LEU A 96 -10.22 -14.05 -3.88
N LEU A 97 -9.63 -13.06 -4.53
CA LEU A 97 -9.89 -11.66 -4.20
C LEU A 97 -11.33 -11.25 -4.50
N GLU A 98 -11.92 -11.75 -5.58
CA GLU A 98 -13.33 -11.53 -5.95
C GLU A 98 -14.29 -12.14 -4.91
N ILE A 99 -14.05 -13.40 -4.49
CA ILE A 99 -14.81 -14.04 -3.41
C ILE A 99 -14.77 -13.20 -2.13
N LEU A 100 -13.57 -12.81 -1.69
CA LEU A 100 -13.38 -12.03 -0.46
C LEU A 100 -13.90 -10.59 -0.56
N SER A 101 -14.05 -10.06 -1.76
CA SER A 101 -14.59 -8.72 -2.01
C SER A 101 -16.09 -8.70 -2.29
N GLY A 102 -16.72 -9.87 -2.47
CA GLY A 102 -18.13 -9.99 -2.87
C GLY A 102 -18.38 -9.54 -4.32
N MET A 103 -17.38 -9.71 -5.19
CA MET A 103 -17.40 -9.29 -6.59
C MET A 103 -17.45 -10.49 -7.56
N GLU A 104 -17.86 -11.67 -7.08
CA GLU A 104 -17.99 -12.84 -7.95
C GLU A 104 -19.03 -12.61 -9.04
N ASP A 105 -18.70 -13.10 -10.26
CA ASP A 105 -19.62 -13.09 -11.39
C ASP A 105 -20.77 -14.07 -11.14
N GLU A 106 -21.99 -13.70 -11.51
CA GLU A 106 -23.21 -14.51 -11.35
C GLU A 106 -23.21 -15.78 -12.23
N THR A 107 -22.27 -15.89 -13.15
CA THR A 107 -22.12 -17.05 -14.04
C THR A 107 -21.31 -18.18 -13.43
N ASP A 108 -20.61 -17.93 -12.33
CA ASP A 108 -19.75 -18.87 -11.63
C ASP A 108 -20.49 -19.57 -10.46
N ASP A 109 -19.81 -20.57 -9.87
CA ASP A 109 -20.24 -21.19 -8.62
C ASP A 109 -19.97 -20.21 -7.47
N ILE A 110 -20.99 -19.42 -7.13
CA ILE A 110 -20.90 -18.31 -6.19
C ILE A 110 -20.71 -18.86 -4.77
N GLN A 111 -19.60 -18.51 -4.14
CA GLN A 111 -19.29 -18.88 -2.75
C GLN A 111 -19.73 -17.80 -1.75
N ASN A 112 -19.68 -16.52 -2.16
CA ASN A 112 -20.13 -15.37 -1.39
C ASN A 112 -21.49 -14.86 -1.92
N ASP A 113 -22.52 -15.68 -1.76
CA ASP A 113 -23.86 -15.42 -2.26
C ASP A 113 -24.51 -14.15 -1.69
N ARG A 114 -24.07 -13.73 -0.48
CA ARG A 114 -24.51 -12.49 0.19
C ARG A 114 -23.72 -11.27 -0.25
N LYS A 115 -22.75 -11.42 -1.14
CA LYS A 115 -21.87 -10.34 -1.64
C LYS A 115 -21.26 -9.50 -0.50
N LEU A 116 -20.84 -10.16 0.60
CA LEU A 116 -20.22 -9.50 1.75
C LEU A 116 -18.78 -9.15 1.43
N ARG A 117 -18.39 -7.94 1.79
CA ARG A 117 -17.01 -7.49 1.61
C ARG A 117 -16.19 -7.79 2.86
N PHE A 118 -15.37 -8.82 2.83
CA PHE A 118 -14.42 -9.18 3.90
C PHE A 118 -13.07 -8.51 3.73
N LEU A 119 -12.65 -8.27 2.47
CA LEU A 119 -11.34 -7.71 2.15
C LEU A 119 -11.30 -6.20 2.39
N GLY A 120 -10.49 -5.78 3.36
CA GLY A 120 -10.30 -4.38 3.77
C GLY A 120 -9.00 -3.74 3.27
N VAL A 121 -8.51 -4.16 2.10
CA VAL A 121 -7.30 -3.60 1.50
C VAL A 121 -7.64 -2.33 0.74
N LYS A 122 -6.71 -1.35 0.75
CA LYS A 122 -6.90 -0.11 0.00
C LYS A 122 -6.83 -0.34 -1.50
N GLU A 123 -7.53 0.47 -2.25
CA GLU A 123 -7.39 0.56 -3.70
C GLU A 123 -6.08 1.24 -4.07
N SER A 124 -5.43 0.76 -5.13
CA SER A 124 -4.20 1.36 -5.64
C SER A 124 -4.51 2.60 -6.48
N ASP A 125 -3.84 3.69 -6.15
CA ASP A 125 -3.82 4.95 -6.90
C ASP A 125 -2.60 5.09 -7.83
N LYS A 126 -1.73 4.07 -7.86
CA LYS A 126 -0.41 4.10 -8.50
C LYS A 126 -0.20 3.01 -9.56
N GLY A 127 -1.28 2.55 -10.19
CA GLY A 127 -1.22 1.40 -11.07
C GLY A 127 -0.93 0.11 -10.28
N ASN A 128 -0.16 -0.82 -10.84
CA ASN A 128 0.14 -2.11 -10.22
C ASN A 128 1.07 -2.00 -8.99
N ARG A 129 0.66 -1.23 -7.96
CA ARG A 129 1.44 -1.01 -6.72
C ARG A 129 0.55 -0.66 -5.54
N ASP A 130 0.91 -1.18 -4.38
CA ASP A 130 0.46 -0.69 -3.08
C ASP A 130 -1.06 -0.75 -2.89
N GLY A 131 -1.66 -1.89 -3.22
CA GLY A 131 -3.08 -2.12 -3.01
C GLY A 131 -3.74 -2.99 -4.08
N ILE A 132 -5.05 -3.08 -3.99
CA ILE A 132 -5.87 -3.79 -4.97
C ILE A 132 -6.05 -2.93 -6.23
N VAL A 133 -5.89 -3.55 -7.39
CA VAL A 133 -6.01 -2.90 -8.70
C VAL A 133 -7.27 -3.40 -9.37
N TYR A 134 -8.07 -2.47 -9.84
CA TYR A 134 -9.28 -2.74 -10.65
C TYR A 134 -9.02 -2.40 -12.11
N ASN A 135 -9.86 -2.91 -13.00
CA ASN A 135 -9.90 -2.46 -14.38
C ASN A 135 -10.43 -1.02 -14.48
N ASP A 136 -10.38 -0.44 -15.68
CA ASP A 136 -10.79 0.97 -15.93
C ASP A 136 -12.25 1.26 -15.59
N THR A 137 -13.11 0.25 -15.57
CA THR A 137 -14.54 0.35 -15.22
C THR A 137 -14.80 0.13 -13.73
N GLY A 138 -13.82 -0.43 -12.99
CA GLY A 138 -13.93 -0.69 -11.55
C GLY A 138 -14.77 -1.92 -11.19
N ASP A 139 -15.15 -2.73 -12.17
CA ASP A 139 -16.02 -3.90 -12.02
C ASP A 139 -15.27 -5.24 -11.96
N ALA A 140 -13.97 -5.26 -12.25
CA ALA A 140 -13.14 -6.46 -12.17
C ALA A 140 -11.80 -6.18 -11.47
N ILE A 141 -11.37 -7.15 -10.66
CA ILE A 141 -10.09 -7.12 -9.96
C ILE A 141 -8.99 -7.61 -10.91
N LEU A 142 -7.88 -6.89 -10.98
CA LEU A 142 -6.69 -7.26 -11.76
C LEU A 142 -5.59 -7.87 -10.89
N GLY A 143 -5.66 -7.70 -9.58
CA GLY A 143 -4.72 -8.25 -8.62
C GLY A 143 -4.53 -7.39 -7.38
N LEU A 144 -3.77 -7.92 -6.44
CA LEU A 144 -3.30 -7.19 -5.25
C LEU A 144 -1.79 -7.10 -5.33
N TYR A 145 -1.26 -5.89 -5.19
CA TYR A 145 0.16 -5.59 -5.35
C TYR A 145 0.76 -4.97 -4.09
N ASP A 146 1.98 -5.35 -3.80
CA ASP A 146 2.75 -4.77 -2.72
C ASP A 146 3.27 -3.35 -3.06
N PRO A 147 3.90 -2.62 -2.12
CA PRO A 147 4.43 -1.28 -2.38
C PRO A 147 5.60 -1.22 -3.38
N TRP A 148 6.16 -2.36 -3.80
CA TRP A 148 7.21 -2.45 -4.82
C TRP A 148 6.65 -2.82 -6.19
N GLY A 149 5.42 -3.34 -6.26
CA GLY A 149 4.72 -3.73 -7.48
C GLY A 149 4.79 -5.22 -7.76
N GLU A 150 5.14 -6.03 -6.75
CA GLU A 150 5.04 -7.48 -6.85
C GLU A 150 3.61 -7.94 -6.49
N PRO A 151 3.06 -8.92 -7.24
CA PRO A 151 1.72 -9.45 -6.97
C PRO A 151 1.70 -10.43 -5.81
#